data_b9d96c0538f48b5e0a070d90ade33850
#
_entry.id   b9d96c0538f48b5e0a070d90ade33850
#
_cell.length_a   1.000
_cell.length_b   1.000
_cell.length_c   1.000
_cell.angle_alpha   90.00
_cell.angle_beta   90.00
_cell.angle_gamma   90.00
#
_symmetry.space_group_name_H-M   'P 1'
#
loop_
_entity.id
_entity.type
_entity.pdbx_description
1 polymer ?
#
loop_
_entity_poly.entity_id
_entity_poly.type
_entity_poly.pdbx_seq_one_letter_code
_entity_poly.pdbx_strand_id
1 'polypeptide(L)' 'MTVDESKALKKGARVYWQGAVADSGTITETSWDAVTIAWNNGQVARVHHGDMREIGKTPTQPHTV' A
#
# COMPACT_ATOMS: atom_id res chain seq x y z
N MET A 1 1.70 7.20 2.56
CA MET A 1 0.37 7.83 2.68
C MET A 1 0.09 8.22 4.12
N THR A 2 -0.86 9.10 4.33
CA THR A 2 -1.28 9.47 5.68
C THR A 2 -2.15 8.39 6.31
N VAL A 3 -2.36 8.49 7.63
CA VAL A 3 -3.27 7.57 8.33
C VAL A 3 -4.68 7.67 7.77
N ASP A 4 -5.16 8.88 7.49
CA ASP A 4 -6.50 9.06 6.94
C ASP A 4 -6.65 8.44 5.57
N GLU A 5 -5.63 8.57 4.72
CA GLU A 5 -5.62 7.92 3.41
C GLU A 5 -5.62 6.40 3.54
N SER A 6 -4.82 5.88 4.48
CA SER A 6 -4.77 4.46 4.73
C SER A 6 -6.13 3.91 5.18
N LYS A 7 -6.81 4.63 6.06
CA LYS A 7 -8.14 4.22 6.54
C LYS A 7 -9.20 4.27 5.46
N ALA A 8 -8.99 5.08 4.43
CA ALA A 8 -9.92 5.19 3.30
C ALA A 8 -9.71 4.10 2.25
N LEU A 9 -8.66 3.31 2.36
CA LEU A 9 -8.39 2.23 1.42
C LEU A 9 -9.48 1.17 1.50
N LYS A 10 -9.79 0.59 0.36
CA LYS A 10 -10.79 -0.47 0.24
C LYS A 10 -10.14 -1.72 -0.31
N LYS A 11 -10.78 -2.86 -0.06
CA LYS A 11 -10.38 -4.14 -0.63
C LYS A 11 -10.26 -4.01 -2.15
N GLY A 12 -9.15 -4.45 -2.70
CA GLY A 12 -8.85 -4.32 -4.12
C GLY A 12 -8.06 -3.07 -4.50
N ALA A 13 -7.84 -2.15 -3.56
CA ALA A 13 -7.03 -0.96 -3.82
C ALA A 13 -5.58 -1.33 -4.06
N ARG A 14 -4.91 -0.60 -4.96
CA ARG A 14 -3.51 -0.83 -5.29
C ARG A 14 -2.63 0.15 -4.51
N VAL A 15 -1.52 -0.37 -3.97
CA VAL A 15 -0.55 0.44 -3.22
C VAL A 15 0.86 0.15 -3.74
N TYR A 16 1.80 1.04 -3.41
CA TYR A 16 3.18 0.95 -3.89
C TYR A 16 4.14 1.23 -2.76
N TRP A 17 5.15 0.38 -2.61
CA TRP A 17 6.19 0.56 -1.60
C TRP A 17 7.11 1.70 -2.03
N GLN A 18 7.17 2.75 -1.21
CA GLN A 18 7.98 3.95 -1.48
C GLN A 18 7.72 4.55 -2.87
N GLY A 19 6.53 4.34 -3.41
CA GLY A 19 6.16 4.84 -4.73
C GLY A 19 6.76 4.08 -5.91
N ALA A 20 7.40 2.94 -5.65
CA ALA A 20 8.03 2.15 -6.71
C ALA A 20 7.00 1.31 -7.45
N VAL A 21 6.93 1.48 -8.77
CA VAL A 21 5.98 0.72 -9.60
C VAL A 21 6.25 -0.79 -9.50
N ALA A 22 7.52 -1.18 -9.40
CA ALA A 22 7.90 -2.59 -9.31
C ALA A 22 7.48 -3.25 -8.00
N ASP A 23 7.27 -2.46 -6.95
CA ASP A 23 6.91 -2.96 -5.63
C ASP A 23 5.45 -2.63 -5.32
N SER A 24 4.56 -3.14 -6.14
CA SER A 24 3.13 -2.92 -5.98
C SER A 24 2.49 -4.02 -5.14
N GLY A 25 1.37 -3.66 -4.50
CA GLY A 25 0.57 -4.60 -3.76
C GLY A 25 -0.91 -4.28 -3.91
N THR A 26 -1.74 -5.20 -3.48
CA THR A 26 -3.20 -5.05 -3.52
C THR A 26 -3.75 -5.25 -2.12
N ILE A 27 -4.65 -4.36 -1.70
CA ILE A 27 -5.31 -4.49 -0.41
C ILE A 27 -6.28 -5.66 -0.49
N THR A 28 -6.07 -6.67 0.32
CA THR A 28 -6.94 -7.84 0.38
C THR A 28 -7.92 -7.76 1.53
N GLU A 29 -7.58 -6.99 2.57
CA GLU A 29 -8.44 -6.83 3.72
C GLU A 29 -8.10 -5.51 4.42
N THR A 30 -9.08 -4.88 5.03
CA THR A 30 -8.87 -3.67 5.82
C THR A 30 -9.49 -3.84 7.18
N SER A 31 -8.85 -3.27 8.21
CA SER A 31 -9.37 -3.21 9.56
C SER A 31 -9.24 -1.78 10.08
N TRP A 32 -9.81 -1.54 11.26
CA TRP A 32 -9.74 -0.21 11.86
C TRP A 32 -8.31 0.21 12.22
N ASP A 33 -7.42 -0.75 12.46
CA ASP A 33 -6.04 -0.48 12.90
C ASP A 33 -4.99 -0.79 11.83
N ALA A 34 -5.32 -1.60 10.83
CA ALA A 34 -4.32 -2.08 9.86
C ALA A 34 -4.96 -2.47 8.53
N VAL A 35 -4.10 -2.65 7.53
CA VAL A 35 -4.51 -3.20 6.24
C VAL A 35 -3.66 -4.42 5.94
N THR A 36 -4.23 -5.37 5.19
CA THR A 36 -3.50 -6.53 4.70
C THR A 36 -3.22 -6.33 3.22
N ILE A 37 -1.95 -6.46 2.86
CA ILE A 37 -1.47 -6.20 1.50
C ILE A 37 -0.88 -7.49 0.93
N ALA A 38 -1.36 -7.89 -0.22
CA ALA A 38 -0.74 -8.96 -1.00
C ALA A 38 0.22 -8.32 -2.01
N TRP A 39 1.50 -8.45 -1.75
CA TRP A 39 2.54 -7.87 -2.58
C TRP A 39 2.76 -8.69 -3.86
N ASN A 40 3.27 -8.05 -4.90
CA ASN A 40 3.48 -8.68 -6.21
C ASN A 40 4.51 -9.81 -6.19
N ASN A 41 5.33 -9.89 -5.14
CA ASN A 41 6.29 -10.99 -4.98
C ASN A 41 5.68 -12.22 -4.31
N GLY A 42 4.39 -12.22 -4.06
CA GLY A 42 3.69 -13.34 -3.44
C GLY A 42 3.62 -13.27 -1.91
N GLN A 43 4.20 -12.26 -1.30
CA GLN A 43 4.15 -12.09 0.16
C GLN A 43 2.88 -11.36 0.57
N VAL A 44 2.35 -11.72 1.73
CA VAL A 44 1.20 -11.04 2.34
C VAL A 44 1.68 -10.43 3.65
N ALA A 45 1.42 -9.15 3.83
CA ALA A 45 1.83 -8.42 5.02
C ALA A 45 0.67 -7.63 5.59
N ARG A 46 0.61 -7.58 6.92
CA ARG A 46 -0.34 -6.72 7.63
C ARG A 46 0.42 -5.49 8.12
N VAL A 47 -0.06 -4.31 7.73
CA VAL A 47 0.61 -3.05 8.05
C VAL A 47 -0.37 -2.15 8.79
N HIS A 48 0.05 -1.64 9.94
CA HIS A 48 -0.77 -0.69 10.70
C HIS A 48 -0.90 0.62 9.95
N HIS A 49 -2.02 1.31 10.10
CA HIS A 49 -2.25 2.57 9.43
C HIS A 49 -1.15 3.61 9.73
N GLY A 50 -0.62 3.59 10.96
CA GLY A 50 0.47 4.48 11.34
C GLY A 50 1.79 4.19 10.65
N ASP A 51 1.96 2.98 10.11
CA ASP A 51 3.17 2.55 9.42
C ASP A 51 3.06 2.67 7.90
N MET A 52 1.98 3.22 7.39
CA MET A 52 1.73 3.34 5.96
C MET A 52 2.42 4.54 5.31
N ARG A 53 3.18 5.31 6.06
CA ARG A 53 3.82 6.53 5.54
C ARG A 53 4.78 6.29 4.38
N GLU A 54 5.36 5.09 4.30
CA GLU A 54 6.26 4.71 3.21
C GLU A 54 5.54 4.05 2.05
N ILE A 55 4.23 3.90 2.16
CA ILE A 55 3.41 3.27 1.14
C ILE A 55 2.53 4.33 0.51
N GLY A 56 2.47 4.36 -0.82
CA GLY A 56 1.70 5.34 -1.56
C GLY A 56 0.55 4.70 -2.31
N LYS A 57 -0.47 5.50 -2.61
CA LYS A 57 -1.61 5.07 -3.41
C LYS A 57 -1.31 5.10 -4.90
N THR A 58 -0.31 5.88 -5.28
CA THR A 58 0.11 6.03 -6.68
C THR A 58 1.63 5.96 -6.76
N PRO A 59 2.18 5.51 -7.89
CA PRO A 59 3.63 5.54 -8.09
C PRO A 59 4.11 6.99 -8.07
N THR A 60 5.13 7.27 -7.27
CA THR A 60 5.71 8.61 -7.18
C THR A 60 7.10 8.69 -7.79
N GLN A 61 7.75 7.54 -8.02
CA GLN A 61 9.06 7.53 -8.65
C GLN A 61 8.94 7.89 -10.13
N PRO A 62 9.79 8.77 -10.63
CA PRO A 62 9.76 9.10 -12.04
C PRO A 62 10.14 7.88 -12.87
N HIS A 63 9.51 7.76 -14.03
CA HIS A 63 9.93 6.77 -15.01
C HIS A 63 11.32 7.13 -15.48
N THR A 64 12.25 6.25 -15.22
CA THR A 64 13.59 6.39 -15.79
C THR A 64 13.57 5.75 -17.16
N VAL A 65 13.84 6.53 -18.10
CA VAL A 65 13.92 6.03 -19.45
C VAL A 65 15.32 5.54 -19.74
#